data_61b457bf973610587322d3b68413a5d0
#
_entry.id   61b457bf973610587322d3b68413a5d0
#
_cell.length_a   1.000
_cell.length_b   1.000
_cell.length_c   1.000
_cell.angle_alpha   90.00
_cell.angle_beta   90.00
_cell.angle_gamma   90.00
#
_symmetry.space_group_name_H-M   'P 1'
#
loop_
_entity.id
_entity.type
_entity.pdbx_description
1 polymer ?
#
loop_
_entity_poly.entity_id
_entity_poly.type
_entity_poly.pdbx_seq_one_letter_code
_entity_poly.pdbx_strand_id
1 'polypeptide(L)'
;MSRGLGDVYKRQVSVAYALFVSGLIYKDLTWKDIPQVFVETSISTATIMMLVGLSKASSYVVVTSGLPQQMLEFFTSITSSKAVILLLLNLLFLIIGMLMEASAAIIMMTPLLTPLLPVFNIDPLTFGVMMSFNLCIGLVTPPVGLCLLVCNQIGETSLSKTIRTMIPTLIISLVALMLVTFIPQLTQWLPSIL
;
A
#
# COMPACT_ATOMS: atom_id res chain seq x y z
N MET A 1 -17.57 -17.38 -6.16
CA MET A 1 -18.54 -16.64 -5.34
C MET A 1 -18.38 -16.83 -3.82
N SER A 2 -17.64 -17.82 -3.32
CA SER A 2 -17.46 -18.09 -1.88
C SER A 2 -16.37 -17.26 -1.15
N ARG A 3 -15.41 -16.67 -1.85
CA ARG A 3 -14.31 -15.91 -1.23
C ARG A 3 -14.75 -14.61 -0.54
N GLY A 4 -15.74 -13.91 -1.08
CA GLY A 4 -16.23 -12.65 -0.49
C GLY A 4 -16.99 -12.82 0.83
N LEU A 5 -17.70 -13.93 1.01
CA LEU A 5 -18.42 -14.23 2.25
C LEU A 5 -17.46 -14.48 3.42
N GLY A 6 -16.36 -15.21 3.19
CA GLY A 6 -15.35 -15.48 4.21
C GLY A 6 -14.71 -14.23 4.79
N ASP A 7 -14.46 -13.22 3.97
CA ASP A 7 -13.86 -11.95 4.40
C ASP A 7 -14.83 -11.08 5.21
N VAL A 8 -16.12 -11.11 4.89
CA VAL A 8 -17.15 -10.42 5.66
C VAL A 8 -17.27 -11.03 7.06
N TYR A 9 -17.32 -12.36 7.15
CA TYR A 9 -17.38 -13.05 8.45
C TYR A 9 -16.14 -12.81 9.31
N LYS A 10 -14.94 -12.83 8.72
CA LYS A 10 -13.70 -12.51 9.45
C LYS A 10 -13.74 -11.12 10.07
N ARG A 11 -14.22 -10.12 9.32
CA ARG A 11 -14.35 -8.74 9.82
C ARG A 11 -15.40 -8.64 10.93
N GLN A 12 -16.55 -9.31 10.80
CA GLN A 12 -17.58 -9.35 11.83
C GLN A 12 -17.06 -9.98 13.12
N VAL A 13 -16.34 -11.11 13.03
CA VAL A 13 -15.72 -11.78 14.18
C VAL A 13 -14.68 -10.87 14.83
N SER A 14 -13.87 -10.15 14.05
CA SER A 14 -12.87 -9.21 14.58
C SER A 14 -13.53 -8.06 15.36
N VAL A 15 -14.63 -7.50 14.84
CA VAL A 15 -15.38 -6.44 15.52
C VAL A 15 -16.02 -6.97 16.80
N ALA A 16 -16.68 -8.14 16.74
CA ALA A 16 -17.28 -8.77 17.93
C ALA A 16 -16.24 -9.06 19.00
N TYR A 17 -15.07 -9.59 18.60
CA TYR A 17 -13.95 -9.84 19.50
C TYR A 17 -13.41 -8.57 20.13
N ALA A 18 -13.20 -7.51 19.34
CA ALA A 18 -12.73 -6.22 19.84
C ALA A 18 -13.69 -5.62 20.87
N LEU A 19 -15.00 -5.63 20.59
CA LEU A 19 -16.03 -5.16 21.52
C LEU A 19 -16.07 -5.98 22.81
N PHE A 20 -15.96 -7.31 22.70
CA PHE A 20 -15.93 -8.23 23.85
C PHE A 20 -14.73 -7.95 24.75
N VAL A 21 -13.54 -7.86 24.16
CA VAL A 21 -12.28 -7.65 24.90
C VAL A 21 -12.25 -6.27 25.53
N SER A 22 -12.60 -5.21 24.78
CA SER A 22 -12.59 -3.84 25.30
C SER A 22 -13.70 -3.58 26.34
N GLY A 23 -14.87 -4.22 26.16
CA GLY A 23 -16.00 -4.02 27.08
C GLY A 23 -15.92 -4.90 28.35
N LEU A 24 -15.51 -6.16 28.25
CA LEU A 24 -15.57 -7.11 29.36
C LEU A 24 -14.20 -7.35 30.03
N ILE A 25 -13.10 -7.39 29.26
CA ILE A 25 -11.78 -7.70 29.81
C ILE A 25 -11.09 -6.43 30.30
N TYR A 26 -10.91 -5.45 29.39
CA TYR A 26 -10.23 -4.20 29.74
C TYR A 26 -11.15 -3.19 30.42
N LYS A 27 -12.46 -3.25 30.19
CA LYS A 27 -13.46 -2.33 30.71
C LYS A 27 -13.22 -0.86 30.33
N ASP A 28 -12.48 -0.65 29.24
CA ASP A 28 -12.16 0.68 28.72
C ASP A 28 -13.31 1.25 27.87
N LEU A 29 -14.23 0.39 27.39
CA LEU A 29 -15.37 0.79 26.58
C LEU A 29 -16.66 0.78 27.42
N THR A 30 -17.22 1.96 27.65
CA THR A 30 -18.51 2.12 28.33
C THR A 30 -19.64 2.16 27.29
N TRP A 31 -20.84 1.73 27.66
CA TRP A 31 -22.03 1.82 26.80
C TRP A 31 -22.31 3.24 26.26
N LYS A 32 -21.83 4.26 26.95
CA LYS A 32 -21.96 5.66 26.56
C LYS A 32 -21.00 6.06 25.46
N ASP A 33 -19.88 5.34 25.29
CA ASP A 33 -18.83 5.63 24.29
C ASP A 33 -19.15 4.98 22.95
N ILE A 34 -20.02 3.97 22.93
CA ILE A 34 -20.39 3.24 21.71
C ILE A 34 -20.91 4.17 20.59
N PRO A 35 -21.84 5.10 20.85
CA PRO A 35 -22.30 6.01 19.81
C PRO A 35 -21.18 6.88 19.23
N GLN A 36 -20.25 7.33 20.06
CA GLN A 36 -19.11 8.12 19.62
C GLN A 36 -18.18 7.31 18.72
N VAL A 37 -17.87 6.07 19.10
CA VAL A 37 -17.06 5.14 18.27
C VAL A 37 -17.72 4.92 16.90
N PHE A 38 -19.06 4.77 16.86
CA PHE A 38 -19.76 4.65 15.58
C PHE A 38 -19.65 5.91 14.72
N VAL A 39 -19.77 7.09 15.32
CA VAL A 39 -19.63 8.36 14.59
C VAL A 39 -18.21 8.52 14.04
N GLU A 40 -17.20 8.30 14.87
CA GLU A 40 -15.78 8.39 14.44
C GLU A 40 -15.43 7.38 13.34
N THR A 41 -15.93 6.13 13.48
CA THR A 41 -15.77 5.09 12.46
C THR A 41 -16.48 5.48 11.16
N SER A 42 -17.67 6.06 11.24
CA SER A 42 -18.44 6.50 10.08
C SER A 42 -17.73 7.65 9.35
N ILE A 43 -17.18 8.61 10.07
CA ILE A 43 -16.40 9.73 9.50
C ILE A 43 -15.14 9.18 8.80
N SER A 44 -14.41 8.30 9.47
CA SER A 44 -13.19 7.69 8.90
C SER A 44 -13.52 6.88 7.65
N THR A 45 -14.58 6.09 7.68
CA THR A 45 -15.04 5.29 6.53
C THR A 45 -15.47 6.19 5.37
N ALA A 46 -16.24 7.25 5.63
CA ALA A 46 -16.68 8.21 4.63
C ALA A 46 -15.49 8.91 3.96
N THR A 47 -14.50 9.30 4.75
CA THR A 47 -13.27 9.92 4.25
C THR A 47 -12.50 8.98 3.32
N ILE A 48 -12.32 7.71 3.72
CA ILE A 48 -11.65 6.70 2.89
C ILE A 48 -12.45 6.44 1.61
N MET A 49 -13.77 6.31 1.68
CA MET A 49 -14.62 6.09 0.50
C MET A 49 -14.60 7.28 -0.45
N MET A 50 -14.55 8.50 0.07
CA MET A 50 -14.40 9.71 -0.75
C MET A 50 -13.05 9.72 -1.47
N LEU A 51 -11.96 9.40 -0.78
CA LEU A 51 -10.62 9.29 -1.38
C LEU A 51 -10.58 8.22 -2.48
N VAL A 52 -11.16 7.05 -2.23
CA VAL A 52 -11.25 5.97 -3.23
C VAL A 52 -12.07 6.41 -4.44
N GLY A 53 -13.18 7.10 -4.21
CA GLY A 53 -14.03 7.63 -5.30
C GLY A 53 -13.29 8.64 -6.17
N LEU A 54 -12.62 9.61 -5.56
CA LEU A 54 -11.79 10.60 -6.26
C LEU A 54 -10.62 9.96 -7.02
N SER A 55 -9.95 8.98 -6.39
CA SER A 55 -8.86 8.25 -7.04
C SER A 55 -9.31 7.47 -8.26
N LYS A 56 -10.52 6.86 -8.23
CA LYS A 56 -11.10 6.19 -9.41
C LYS A 56 -11.44 7.17 -10.52
N ALA A 57 -11.99 8.33 -10.20
CA ALA A 57 -12.27 9.38 -11.19
C ALA A 57 -10.95 9.87 -11.83
N SER A 58 -9.92 10.12 -11.03
CA SER A 58 -8.58 10.50 -11.52
C SER A 58 -7.97 9.41 -12.40
N SER A 59 -8.09 8.14 -12.00
CA SER A 59 -7.63 6.99 -12.78
C SER A 59 -8.32 6.90 -14.15
N TYR A 60 -9.61 7.18 -14.21
CA TYR A 60 -10.35 7.23 -15.49
C TYR A 60 -9.78 8.31 -16.43
N VAL A 61 -9.54 9.51 -15.91
CA VAL A 61 -8.95 10.61 -16.69
C VAL A 61 -7.54 10.23 -17.16
N VAL A 62 -6.73 9.64 -16.31
CA VAL A 62 -5.37 9.17 -16.65
C VAL A 62 -5.41 8.15 -17.79
N VAL A 63 -6.29 7.15 -17.71
CA VAL A 63 -6.41 6.13 -18.76
C VAL A 63 -6.86 6.72 -20.09
N THR A 64 -7.82 7.64 -20.08
CA THR A 64 -8.38 8.25 -21.30
C THR A 64 -7.48 9.32 -21.91
N SER A 65 -6.56 9.89 -21.15
CA SER A 65 -5.62 10.93 -21.63
C SER A 65 -4.47 10.40 -22.49
N GLY A 66 -4.33 9.06 -22.63
CA GLY A 66 -3.21 8.43 -23.35
C GLY A 66 -1.88 8.43 -22.57
N LEU A 67 -1.90 8.86 -21.32
CA LEU A 67 -0.71 8.81 -20.45
C LEU A 67 -0.10 7.43 -20.32
N PRO A 68 -0.84 6.31 -20.23
CA PRO A 68 -0.24 4.96 -20.16
C PRO A 68 0.65 4.66 -21.37
N GLN A 69 0.26 5.07 -22.58
CA GLN A 69 1.03 4.90 -23.80
C GLN A 69 2.30 5.75 -23.80
N GLN A 70 2.20 7.00 -23.37
CA GLN A 70 3.36 7.89 -23.23
C GLN A 70 4.36 7.35 -22.19
N MET A 71 3.87 6.82 -21.07
CA MET A 71 4.72 6.15 -20.08
C MET A 71 5.40 4.91 -20.64
N LEU A 72 4.68 4.10 -21.43
CA LEU A 72 5.27 2.96 -22.11
C LEU A 72 6.40 3.39 -23.05
N GLU A 73 6.17 4.38 -23.91
CA GLU A 73 7.18 4.91 -24.81
C GLU A 73 8.39 5.47 -24.05
N PHE A 74 8.14 6.21 -22.98
CA PHE A 74 9.20 6.77 -22.12
C PHE A 74 10.07 5.66 -21.53
N PHE A 75 9.48 4.64 -20.90
CA PHE A 75 10.25 3.56 -20.29
C PHE A 75 10.97 2.69 -21.34
N THR A 76 10.36 2.42 -22.49
CA THR A 76 11.00 1.65 -23.55
C THR A 76 12.13 2.43 -24.24
N SER A 77 12.08 3.76 -24.26
CA SER A 77 13.17 4.60 -24.77
C SER A 77 14.41 4.57 -23.86
N ILE A 78 14.21 4.41 -22.54
CA ILE A 78 15.32 4.35 -21.58
C ILE A 78 16.04 3.01 -21.65
N THR A 79 15.29 1.89 -21.70
CA THR A 79 15.89 0.56 -21.67
C THR A 79 14.94 -0.52 -22.16
N SER A 80 15.52 -1.56 -22.75
CA SER A 80 14.82 -2.81 -23.08
C SER A 80 15.05 -3.91 -22.03
N SER A 81 15.86 -3.65 -20.99
CA SER A 81 16.20 -4.63 -19.97
C SER A 81 15.13 -4.70 -18.88
N LYS A 82 14.55 -5.89 -18.68
CA LYS A 82 13.59 -6.16 -17.60
C LYS A 82 14.12 -5.74 -16.21
N ALA A 83 15.38 -6.05 -15.91
CA ALA A 83 15.97 -5.77 -14.62
C ALA A 83 16.04 -4.24 -14.34
N VAL A 84 16.43 -3.46 -15.34
CA VAL A 84 16.52 -2.00 -15.21
C VAL A 84 15.14 -1.38 -15.04
N ILE A 85 14.13 -1.86 -15.79
CA ILE A 85 12.74 -1.39 -15.61
C ILE A 85 12.23 -1.69 -14.21
N LEU A 86 12.46 -2.89 -13.69
CA LEU A 86 12.03 -3.23 -12.32
C LEU A 86 12.70 -2.34 -11.27
N LEU A 87 13.96 -1.99 -11.43
CA LEU A 87 14.66 -1.04 -10.56
C LEU A 87 14.09 0.38 -10.67
N LEU A 88 13.81 0.85 -11.88
CA LEU A 88 13.20 2.16 -12.10
C LEU A 88 11.80 2.22 -11.50
N LEU A 89 10.99 1.17 -11.65
CA LEU A 89 9.67 1.07 -11.03
C LEU A 89 9.76 1.05 -9.50
N ASN A 90 10.72 0.32 -8.93
CA ASN A 90 10.96 0.32 -7.48
C ASN A 90 11.31 1.73 -6.97
N LEU A 91 12.19 2.44 -7.67
CA LEU A 91 12.56 3.80 -7.32
C LEU A 91 11.35 4.76 -7.42
N LEU A 92 10.56 4.62 -8.49
CA LEU A 92 9.34 5.41 -8.70
C LEU A 92 8.33 5.18 -7.57
N PHE A 93 8.05 3.93 -7.23
CA PHE A 93 7.10 3.59 -6.16
C PHE A 93 7.61 4.02 -4.78
N LEU A 94 8.91 3.95 -4.54
CA LEU A 94 9.47 4.45 -3.29
C LEU A 94 9.23 5.96 -3.15
N ILE A 95 9.50 6.74 -4.19
CA ILE A 95 9.27 8.19 -4.19
C ILE A 95 7.78 8.51 -4.01
N ILE A 96 6.90 7.81 -4.73
CA ILE A 96 5.45 7.99 -4.62
C ILE A 96 4.97 7.63 -3.21
N GLY A 97 5.43 6.50 -2.66
CA GLY A 97 5.06 6.05 -1.33
C GLY A 97 5.52 6.97 -0.19
N MET A 98 6.61 7.73 -0.42
CA MET A 98 7.03 8.79 0.53
C MET A 98 6.07 9.97 0.56
N LEU A 99 5.35 10.25 -0.55
CA LEU A 99 4.60 11.49 -0.76
C LEU A 99 3.10 11.30 -0.56
N MET A 100 2.56 10.11 -0.84
CA MET A 100 1.13 9.86 -0.85
C MET A 100 0.77 8.52 -0.19
N GLU A 101 -0.50 8.41 0.17
CA GLU A 101 -1.06 7.23 0.80
C GLU A 101 -1.07 6.04 -0.19
N ALA A 102 -0.73 4.84 0.33
CA ALA A 102 -0.50 3.66 -0.49
C ALA A 102 -1.74 3.21 -1.30
N SER A 103 -2.93 3.28 -0.74
CA SER A 103 -4.15 2.84 -1.43
C SER A 103 -4.47 3.75 -2.62
N ALA A 104 -4.32 5.06 -2.45
CA ALA A 104 -4.50 6.04 -3.52
C ALA A 104 -3.44 5.84 -4.63
N ALA A 105 -2.18 5.62 -4.23
CA ALA A 105 -1.09 5.35 -5.16
C ALA A 105 -1.34 4.08 -5.98
N ILE A 106 -1.77 2.98 -5.36
CA ILE A 106 -2.09 1.73 -6.06
C ILE A 106 -3.19 1.94 -7.10
N ILE A 107 -4.30 2.58 -6.72
CA ILE A 107 -5.44 2.80 -7.62
C ILE A 107 -5.05 3.65 -8.83
N MET A 108 -4.17 4.64 -8.63
CA MET A 108 -3.75 5.57 -9.68
C MET A 108 -2.65 4.99 -10.57
N MET A 109 -1.65 4.32 -9.98
CA MET A 109 -0.50 3.80 -10.72
C MET A 109 -0.77 2.49 -11.46
N THR A 110 -1.67 1.66 -10.96
CA THR A 110 -1.98 0.36 -11.60
C THR A 110 -2.38 0.53 -13.08
N PRO A 111 -3.41 1.30 -13.44
CA PRO A 111 -3.79 1.45 -14.85
C PRO A 111 -2.74 2.16 -15.70
N LEU A 112 -1.93 3.04 -15.09
CA LEU A 112 -0.87 3.76 -15.76
C LEU A 112 0.27 2.85 -16.20
N LEU A 113 0.63 1.87 -15.36
CA LEU A 113 1.80 1.01 -15.55
C LEU A 113 1.47 -0.40 -16.06
N THR A 114 0.19 -0.80 -16.04
CA THR A 114 -0.25 -2.11 -16.57
C THR A 114 0.21 -2.39 -18.01
N PRO A 115 0.24 -1.42 -18.95
CA PRO A 115 0.72 -1.67 -20.32
C PRO A 115 2.20 -2.08 -20.41
N LEU A 116 3.02 -1.79 -19.37
CA LEU A 116 4.42 -2.20 -19.32
C LEU A 116 4.58 -3.71 -19.07
N LEU A 117 3.63 -4.34 -18.38
CA LEU A 117 3.73 -5.72 -17.93
C LEU A 117 3.97 -6.72 -19.07
N PRO A 118 3.14 -6.74 -20.14
CA PRO A 118 3.34 -7.67 -21.26
C PRO A 118 4.62 -7.37 -22.06
N VAL A 119 5.00 -6.08 -22.18
CA VAL A 119 6.16 -5.68 -22.98
C VAL A 119 7.48 -6.19 -22.35
N PHE A 120 7.57 -6.13 -21.01
CA PHE A 120 8.76 -6.58 -20.28
C PHE A 120 8.62 -7.97 -19.67
N ASN A 121 7.58 -8.74 -20.02
CA ASN A 121 7.28 -10.06 -19.45
C ASN A 121 7.29 -10.05 -17.91
N ILE A 122 6.63 -9.06 -17.31
CA ILE A 122 6.49 -8.95 -15.87
C ILE A 122 5.16 -9.62 -15.48
N ASP A 123 5.23 -10.55 -14.52
CA ASP A 123 4.03 -11.19 -14.01
C ASP A 123 3.18 -10.21 -13.19
N PRO A 124 1.85 -10.10 -13.45
CA PRO A 124 0.97 -9.17 -12.76
C PRO A 124 0.92 -9.35 -11.24
N LEU A 125 1.00 -10.60 -10.75
CA LEU A 125 1.01 -10.88 -9.31
C LEU A 125 2.29 -10.36 -8.67
N THR A 126 3.44 -10.66 -9.25
CA THR A 126 4.74 -10.17 -8.78
C THR A 126 4.79 -8.65 -8.80
N PHE A 127 4.27 -8.02 -9.85
CA PHE A 127 4.16 -6.57 -9.94
C PHE A 127 3.30 -5.97 -8.83
N GLY A 128 2.13 -6.54 -8.56
CA GLY A 128 1.23 -6.08 -7.51
C GLY A 128 1.84 -6.20 -6.11
N VAL A 129 2.52 -7.32 -5.82
CA VAL A 129 3.22 -7.52 -4.54
C VAL A 129 4.39 -6.54 -4.40
N MET A 130 5.21 -6.40 -5.44
CA MET A 130 6.33 -5.45 -5.48
C MET A 130 5.85 -4.01 -5.24
N MET A 131 4.80 -3.57 -5.94
CA MET A 131 4.23 -2.24 -5.81
C MET A 131 3.70 -2.00 -4.40
N SER A 132 2.89 -2.91 -3.87
CA SER A 132 2.30 -2.79 -2.52
C SER A 132 3.38 -2.75 -1.44
N PHE A 133 4.37 -3.64 -1.53
CA PHE A 133 5.45 -3.70 -0.56
C PHE A 133 6.33 -2.45 -0.59
N ASN A 134 6.64 -1.95 -1.78
CA ASN A 134 7.41 -0.74 -1.98
C ASN A 134 6.70 0.51 -1.41
N LEU A 135 5.41 0.66 -1.69
CA LEU A 135 4.62 1.76 -1.16
C LEU A 135 4.53 1.72 0.38
N CYS A 136 4.43 0.53 0.97
CA CYS A 136 4.48 0.36 2.43
C CYS A 136 5.84 0.80 3.02
N ILE A 137 6.96 0.50 2.34
CA ILE A 137 8.28 1.01 2.73
C ILE A 137 8.31 2.54 2.63
N GLY A 138 7.73 3.09 1.56
CA GLY A 138 7.63 4.54 1.36
C GLY A 138 6.94 5.25 2.52
N LEU A 139 5.85 4.68 3.07
CA LEU A 139 5.12 5.27 4.20
C LEU A 139 5.96 5.46 5.47
N VAL A 140 7.03 4.71 5.63
CA VAL A 140 7.95 4.82 6.78
C VAL A 140 9.29 5.45 6.41
N THR A 141 9.46 5.87 5.15
CA THR A 141 10.71 6.44 4.64
C THR A 141 10.64 7.97 4.63
N PRO A 142 11.67 8.70 5.13
CA PRO A 142 11.73 10.16 4.98
C PRO A 142 11.74 10.57 3.50
N PRO A 143 11.24 11.78 3.09
CA PRO A 143 11.06 12.97 3.91
C PRO A 143 9.70 13.12 4.59
N VAL A 144 8.62 12.53 4.04
CA VAL A 144 7.28 12.69 4.63
C VAL A 144 6.97 11.52 5.56
N GLY A 145 6.91 10.29 5.06
CA GLY A 145 6.66 9.09 5.82
C GLY A 145 5.46 9.21 6.75
N LEU A 146 4.23 9.15 6.22
CA LEU A 146 3.01 9.40 7.00
C LEU A 146 2.96 8.61 8.32
N CYS A 147 3.31 7.32 8.28
CA CYS A 147 3.36 6.50 9.49
C CYS A 147 4.45 6.96 10.47
N LEU A 148 5.59 7.43 9.94
CA LEU A 148 6.68 7.94 10.76
C LEU A 148 6.26 9.19 11.54
N LEU A 149 5.52 10.11 10.90
CA LEU A 149 5.01 11.32 11.54
C LEU A 149 4.04 10.98 12.67
N VAL A 150 3.10 10.06 12.42
CA VAL A 150 2.13 9.61 13.44
C VAL A 150 2.83 8.93 14.61
N CYS A 151 3.79 8.05 14.35
CA CYS A 151 4.57 7.40 15.41
C CYS A 151 5.36 8.41 16.27
N ASN A 152 5.91 9.44 15.64
CA ASN A 152 6.62 10.50 16.39
C ASN A 152 5.70 11.32 17.27
N GLN A 153 4.48 11.62 16.81
CA GLN A 153 3.49 12.34 17.61
C GLN A 153 3.06 11.54 18.86
N ILE A 154 2.80 10.24 18.67
CA ILE A 154 2.40 9.35 19.76
C ILE A 154 3.56 9.09 20.72
N GLY A 155 4.77 8.89 20.20
CA GLY A 155 5.93 8.57 21.00
C GLY A 155 6.66 9.77 21.61
N GLU A 156 6.18 11.00 21.36
CA GLU A 156 6.81 12.26 21.82
C GLU A 156 8.32 12.32 21.55
N THR A 157 8.76 11.72 20.43
CA THR A 157 10.16 11.62 20.06
C THR A 157 10.53 12.58 18.94
N SER A 158 11.80 12.93 18.85
CA SER A 158 12.26 13.75 17.73
C SER A 158 12.37 12.89 16.45
N LEU A 159 11.94 13.46 15.33
CA LEU A 159 11.98 12.84 14.00
C LEU A 159 13.38 12.28 13.67
N SER A 160 14.41 13.05 13.98
CA SER A 160 15.83 12.66 13.74
C SER A 160 16.23 11.39 14.51
N LYS A 161 15.79 11.23 15.75
CA LYS A 161 16.06 10.04 16.55
C LYS A 161 15.34 8.83 16.01
N THR A 162 14.08 8.98 15.64
CA THR A 162 13.26 7.89 15.06
C THR A 162 13.83 7.42 13.73
N ILE A 163 14.19 8.34 12.82
CA ILE A 163 14.81 7.99 11.53
C ILE A 163 16.08 7.17 11.76
N ARG A 164 16.97 7.62 12.68
CA ARG A 164 18.22 6.93 12.94
C ARG A 164 18.02 5.51 13.48
N THR A 165 17.01 5.31 14.30
CA THR A 165 16.68 3.99 14.84
C THR A 165 16.04 3.07 13.78
N MET A 166 15.36 3.65 12.78
CA MET A 166 14.69 2.89 11.71
C MET A 166 15.62 2.49 10.56
N ILE A 167 16.80 3.09 10.42
CA ILE A 167 17.73 2.78 9.32
C ILE A 167 17.97 1.27 9.14
N PRO A 168 18.27 0.47 10.19
CA PRO A 168 18.49 -0.97 10.02
C PRO A 168 17.25 -1.68 9.45
N THR A 169 16.07 -1.33 9.94
CA THR A 169 14.80 -1.90 9.47
C THR A 169 14.54 -1.52 8.01
N LEU A 170 14.80 -0.28 7.62
CA LEU A 170 14.67 0.17 6.23
C LEU A 170 15.62 -0.58 5.30
N ILE A 171 16.88 -0.80 5.72
CA ILE A 171 17.85 -1.56 4.92
C ILE A 171 17.35 -3.00 4.72
N ILE A 172 16.89 -3.67 5.78
CA ILE A 172 16.35 -5.03 5.69
C ILE A 172 15.13 -5.07 4.77
N SER A 173 14.23 -4.09 4.88
CA SER A 173 13.04 -3.99 4.03
C SER A 173 13.39 -3.76 2.57
N LEU A 174 14.40 -2.94 2.27
CA LEU A 174 14.88 -2.73 0.90
C LEU A 174 15.54 -3.99 0.33
N VAL A 175 16.29 -4.74 1.14
CA VAL A 175 16.85 -6.04 0.72
C VAL A 175 15.73 -7.03 0.43
N ALA A 176 14.72 -7.12 1.30
CA ALA A 176 13.55 -7.97 1.08
C ALA A 176 12.78 -7.56 -0.19
N LEU A 177 12.63 -6.27 -0.44
CA LEU A 177 12.03 -5.75 -1.67
C LEU A 177 12.80 -6.20 -2.92
N MET A 178 14.14 -6.14 -2.88
CA MET A 178 14.98 -6.62 -3.99
C MET A 178 14.79 -8.13 -4.22
N LEU A 179 14.73 -8.93 -3.14
CA LEU A 179 14.47 -10.36 -3.26
C LEU A 179 13.10 -10.63 -3.89
N VAL A 180 12.05 -9.96 -3.45
CA VAL A 180 10.69 -10.08 -4.02
C VAL A 180 10.66 -9.66 -5.49
N THR A 181 11.38 -8.60 -5.86
CA THR A 181 11.43 -8.06 -7.21
C THR A 181 12.13 -9.02 -8.19
N PHE A 182 13.26 -9.61 -7.78
CA PHE A 182 14.11 -10.41 -8.69
C PHE A 182 13.88 -11.92 -8.58
N ILE A 183 13.17 -12.39 -7.54
CA ILE A 183 12.85 -13.81 -7.34
C ILE A 183 11.33 -13.99 -7.38
N PRO A 184 10.71 -14.09 -8.59
CA PRO A 184 9.25 -14.23 -8.73
C PRO A 184 8.69 -15.46 -8.02
N GLN A 185 9.50 -16.49 -7.81
CA GLN A 185 9.10 -17.71 -7.10
C GLN A 185 8.63 -17.42 -5.67
N LEU A 186 9.17 -16.38 -5.01
CA LEU A 186 8.73 -16.00 -3.66
C LEU A 186 7.27 -15.53 -3.63
N THR A 187 6.81 -14.89 -4.69
CA THR A 187 5.44 -14.38 -4.80
C THR A 187 4.47 -15.40 -5.39
N GLN A 188 4.97 -16.27 -6.28
CA GLN A 188 4.16 -17.24 -7.02
C GLN A 188 4.05 -18.59 -6.31
N TRP A 189 4.96 -18.90 -5.37
CA TRP A 189 4.97 -20.18 -4.67
C TRP A 189 3.66 -20.46 -3.93
N LEU A 190 3.15 -19.53 -3.16
CA LEU A 190 1.92 -19.73 -2.38
C LEU A 190 0.68 -19.90 -3.28
N PRO A 191 0.44 -19.05 -4.32
CA PRO A 191 -0.67 -19.26 -5.25
C PRO A 191 -0.56 -20.51 -6.11
N SER A 192 0.65 -21.04 -6.34
CA SER A 192 0.84 -22.28 -7.12
C SER A 192 0.46 -23.54 -6.35
N ILE A 193 0.30 -23.48 -5.02
CA ILE A 193 -0.08 -24.57 -4.14
C ILE A 193 -1.58 -24.55 -3.82
N LEU A 194 -2.23 -23.39 -3.95
CA LEU A 194 -3.65 -23.16 -3.66
C LEU A 194 -4.52 -23.29 -4.91
#